data_31cc0887d7b1986a817bf05e84f94788
#
_entry.id   31cc0887d7b1986a817bf05e84f94788
#
_cell.length_a   1.000
_cell.length_b   1.000
_cell.length_c   1.000
_cell.angle_alpha   90.00
_cell.angle_beta   90.00
_cell.angle_gamma   90.00
#
_symmetry.space_group_name_H-M   'P 1'
#
loop_
_entity.id
_entity.type
_entity.pdbx_description
1 polymer ?
#
loop_
_entity_poly.entity_id
_entity_poly.type
_entity_poly.pdbx_seq_one_letter_code
_entity_poly.pdbx_strand_id
1 'polypeptide(L)'
;KNLSLAIGRNHAYLQQYLMRGSPRELPESARHGLAPLLGVSPDDLRSTAPPAGGGMSSDARGPGLRADRADLPVYASAEGGGGAIIITNEPIDYVRRPEPLLSVRDSYGCYVIGDSMSPAYEQGDLLLIHPGRPVRPGDDCVFVRDSGDGSQHALVKRLLRITPEKWRVRQFNPAKDFDLDRGQWQKAQLIVGKYAR
;
A
#
# COMPACT_ATOMS: atom_id res chain seq x y z
N LYS A 1 23.47 17.27 4.09
CA LYS A 1 22.43 17.51 3.05
C LYS A 1 21.65 16.24 2.87
N ASN A 2 20.32 16.33 2.85
CA ASN A 2 19.47 15.14 2.70
C ASN A 2 19.38 14.77 1.20
N LEU A 3 20.14 13.76 0.80
CA LEU A 3 20.22 13.29 -0.60
C LEU A 3 18.86 12.82 -1.14
N SER A 4 17.98 12.29 -0.28
CA SER A 4 16.65 11.89 -0.70
C SER A 4 15.82 13.05 -1.23
N LEU A 5 15.85 14.19 -0.53
CA LEU A 5 15.15 15.41 -0.96
C LEU A 5 15.76 16.01 -2.24
N ALA A 6 17.08 15.90 -2.41
CA ALA A 6 17.76 16.40 -3.60
C ALA A 6 17.37 15.70 -4.90
N ILE A 7 16.84 14.47 -4.80
CA ILE A 7 16.31 13.70 -5.93
C ILE A 7 14.76 13.69 -5.98
N GLY A 8 14.11 14.62 -5.25
CA GLY A 8 12.66 14.75 -5.22
C GLY A 8 11.94 13.59 -4.49
N ARG A 9 12.66 12.90 -3.58
CA ARG A 9 12.11 11.79 -2.80
C ARG A 9 11.93 12.18 -1.33
N ASN A 10 11.09 11.42 -0.64
CA ASN A 10 10.89 11.53 0.80
C ASN A 10 12.24 11.44 1.53
N HIS A 11 12.42 12.24 2.58
CA HIS A 11 13.62 12.32 3.42
C HIS A 11 14.10 10.95 3.96
N ALA A 12 13.23 9.98 4.17
CA ALA A 12 13.57 8.65 4.65
C ALA A 12 13.89 7.63 3.52
N TYR A 13 13.73 8.01 2.24
CA TYR A 13 13.83 7.09 1.10
C TYR A 13 15.17 6.34 1.02
N LEU A 14 16.28 7.07 1.06
CA LEU A 14 17.61 6.44 1.01
C LEU A 14 17.96 5.68 2.28
N GLN A 15 17.46 6.14 3.44
CA GLN A 15 17.64 5.42 4.70
C GLN A 15 16.92 4.07 4.66
N GLN A 16 15.73 4.01 4.10
CA GLN A 16 14.99 2.76 3.91
C GLN A 16 15.71 1.83 2.93
N TYR A 17 16.21 2.37 1.83
CA TYR A 17 17.02 1.61 0.87
C TYR A 17 18.24 0.97 1.53
N LEU A 18 19.02 1.76 2.28
CA LEU A 18 20.27 1.31 2.91
C LEU A 18 20.04 0.37 4.11
N MET A 19 19.01 0.63 4.92
CA MET A 19 18.80 -0.09 6.18
C MET A 19 17.87 -1.30 6.03
N ARG A 20 16.95 -1.26 5.06
CA ARG A 20 15.92 -2.29 4.87
C ARG A 20 16.00 -2.99 3.51
N GLY A 21 16.90 -2.54 2.62
CA GLY A 21 17.00 -3.08 1.26
C GLY A 21 15.74 -2.87 0.41
N SER A 22 14.95 -1.83 0.72
CA SER A 22 13.71 -1.50 0.00
C SER A 22 13.76 -0.05 -0.50
N PRO A 23 13.54 0.16 -1.82
CA PRO A 23 13.35 -0.82 -2.90
C PRO A 23 14.61 -1.66 -3.12
N ARG A 24 14.47 -2.87 -3.66
CA ARG A 24 15.59 -3.81 -3.86
C ARG A 24 16.66 -3.27 -4.82
N GLU A 25 16.24 -2.42 -5.75
CA GLU A 25 17.10 -1.66 -6.66
C GLU A 25 16.61 -0.21 -6.71
N LEU A 26 17.53 0.71 -6.77
CA LEU A 26 17.20 2.11 -7.01
C LEU A 26 16.61 2.28 -8.41
N PRO A 27 15.41 2.88 -8.56
CA PRO A 27 14.85 3.21 -9.86
C PRO A 27 15.84 4.04 -10.69
N GLU A 28 15.77 3.91 -12.01
CA GLU A 28 16.67 4.60 -12.93
C GLU A 28 16.70 6.11 -12.69
N SER A 29 15.52 6.72 -12.48
CA SER A 29 15.41 8.15 -12.16
C SER A 29 16.14 8.54 -10.87
N ALA A 30 16.11 7.68 -9.84
CA ALA A 30 16.81 7.94 -8.59
C ALA A 30 18.34 7.77 -8.76
N ARG A 31 18.80 6.78 -9.56
CA ARG A 31 20.22 6.59 -9.86
C ARG A 31 20.79 7.78 -10.63
N HIS A 32 20.09 8.24 -11.68
CA HIS A 32 20.50 9.42 -12.44
C HIS A 32 20.50 10.69 -11.63
N GLY A 33 19.60 10.84 -10.67
CA GLY A 33 19.59 12.00 -9.75
C GLY A 33 20.67 11.95 -8.68
N LEU A 34 21.06 10.75 -8.20
CA LEU A 34 22.08 10.57 -7.17
C LEU A 34 23.52 10.60 -7.73
N ALA A 35 23.72 10.06 -8.92
CA ALA A 35 25.03 9.92 -9.53
C ALA A 35 25.86 11.23 -9.52
N PRO A 36 25.33 12.39 -9.99
CA PRO A 36 26.07 13.64 -9.96
C PRO A 36 26.30 14.17 -8.54
N LEU A 37 25.42 13.86 -7.59
CA LEU A 37 25.55 14.29 -6.19
C LEU A 37 26.61 13.50 -5.42
N LEU A 38 26.88 12.28 -5.85
CA LEU A 38 27.83 11.34 -5.26
C LEU A 38 29.15 11.27 -6.04
N GLY A 39 29.22 11.86 -7.24
CA GLY A 39 30.39 11.81 -8.09
C GLY A 39 30.69 10.42 -8.67
N VAL A 40 29.65 9.60 -8.90
CA VAL A 40 29.75 8.24 -9.41
C VAL A 40 28.92 8.07 -10.70
N SER A 41 29.12 6.97 -11.42
CA SER A 41 28.27 6.64 -12.58
C SER A 41 26.89 6.13 -12.11
N PRO A 42 25.79 6.40 -12.84
CA PRO A 42 24.48 5.79 -12.56
C PRO A 42 24.52 4.25 -12.53
N ASP A 43 25.45 3.63 -13.27
CA ASP A 43 25.64 2.18 -13.29
C ASP A 43 26.32 1.64 -12.02
N ASP A 44 27.16 2.43 -11.37
CA ASP A 44 27.78 2.07 -10.09
C ASP A 44 26.75 1.99 -8.94
N LEU A 45 25.60 2.61 -9.12
CA LEU A 45 24.48 2.58 -8.19
C LEU A 45 23.49 1.42 -8.49
N ARG A 46 23.82 0.54 -9.45
CA ARG A 46 23.10 -0.73 -9.61
C ARG A 46 23.51 -1.69 -8.51
N SER A 47 22.53 -2.40 -7.95
CA SER A 47 22.82 -3.50 -7.01
C SER A 47 23.56 -4.59 -7.77
N THR A 48 24.82 -4.84 -7.42
CA THR A 48 25.64 -5.98 -7.92
C THR A 48 25.28 -7.25 -7.16
N ALA A 49 24.00 -7.63 -7.14
CA ALA A 49 23.66 -8.99 -6.77
C ALA A 49 24.12 -9.91 -7.91
N PRO A 50 24.91 -10.98 -7.66
CA PRO A 50 25.38 -11.85 -8.72
C PRO A 50 24.21 -12.45 -9.47
N PRO A 51 24.29 -12.59 -10.82
CA PRO A 51 23.27 -13.29 -11.58
C PRO A 51 23.22 -14.74 -11.08
N ALA A 52 22.07 -15.15 -10.58
CA ALA A 52 21.82 -16.56 -10.29
C ALA A 52 22.02 -17.33 -11.60
N GLY A 53 22.99 -18.26 -11.56
CA GLY A 53 23.53 -18.96 -12.71
C GLY A 53 22.49 -19.57 -13.64
N GLY A 54 22.83 -19.55 -14.91
CA GLY A 54 22.06 -20.15 -15.99
C GLY A 54 21.88 -21.65 -15.82
N GLY A 55 20.65 -22.07 -16.00
CA GLY A 55 20.25 -23.44 -16.22
C GLY A 55 19.12 -23.40 -17.23
N MET A 56 19.43 -23.68 -18.50
CA MET A 56 18.42 -23.96 -19.51
C MET A 56 17.64 -25.20 -19.10
N SER A 57 16.35 -25.07 -18.96
CA SER A 57 15.40 -26.17 -19.12
C SER A 57 14.09 -25.60 -19.64
N SER A 58 13.84 -25.90 -20.90
CA SER A 58 12.57 -25.76 -21.58
C SER A 58 11.53 -26.63 -20.89
N ASP A 59 10.53 -26.03 -20.30
CA ASP A 59 9.22 -26.65 -20.19
C ASP A 59 8.16 -25.54 -20.13
N ALA A 60 7.34 -25.54 -21.19
CA ALA A 60 6.16 -24.72 -21.33
C ALA A 60 5.13 -25.15 -20.28
N ARG A 61 5.16 -24.48 -19.12
CA ARG A 61 4.05 -24.44 -18.19
C ARG A 61 3.61 -23.00 -18.03
N GLY A 62 2.29 -22.78 -18.17
CA GLY A 62 1.65 -21.49 -18.06
C GLY A 62 2.10 -20.66 -16.85
N PRO A 63 1.64 -19.40 -16.68
CA PRO A 63 2.18 -18.48 -15.70
C PRO A 63 2.03 -19.05 -14.29
N GLY A 64 3.05 -19.80 -13.87
CA GLY A 64 3.14 -20.37 -12.53
C GLY A 64 3.13 -19.24 -11.51
N LEU A 65 2.18 -19.28 -10.63
CA LEU A 65 2.07 -18.48 -9.43
C LEU A 65 3.44 -18.43 -8.74
N ARG A 66 4.13 -17.31 -8.84
CA ARG A 66 5.38 -17.09 -8.11
C ARG A 66 5.05 -16.76 -6.65
N ALA A 67 4.76 -17.81 -5.89
CA ALA A 67 4.38 -17.73 -4.48
C ALA A 67 5.49 -17.19 -3.55
N ASP A 68 6.69 -16.94 -4.06
CA ASP A 68 7.87 -16.61 -3.24
C ASP A 68 8.32 -15.15 -3.28
N ARG A 69 7.61 -14.29 -3.99
CA ARG A 69 8.02 -12.89 -4.16
C ARG A 69 7.18 -11.97 -3.28
N ALA A 70 7.84 -11.10 -2.52
CA ALA A 70 7.19 -9.95 -1.88
C ALA A 70 6.83 -8.93 -2.99
N ASP A 71 5.60 -8.99 -3.49
CA ASP A 71 5.13 -8.17 -4.62
C ASP A 71 3.84 -7.41 -4.34
N LEU A 72 3.23 -7.60 -3.15
CA LEU A 72 2.10 -6.81 -2.70
C LEU A 72 2.61 -5.48 -2.13
N PRO A 73 2.36 -4.34 -2.80
CA PRO A 73 2.79 -3.05 -2.29
C PRO A 73 2.06 -2.71 -1.00
N VAL A 74 2.80 -2.16 -0.04
CA VAL A 74 2.26 -1.64 1.22
C VAL A 74 2.47 -0.13 1.25
N TYR A 75 1.40 0.60 1.49
CA TYR A 75 1.43 2.05 1.54
C TYR A 75 1.50 2.57 2.97
N ALA A 76 2.26 3.63 3.16
CA ALA A 76 2.22 4.37 4.42
C ALA A 76 0.87 5.05 4.57
N SER A 77 0.43 5.05 5.80
CA SER A 77 -0.68 5.88 6.21
C SER A 77 -0.15 6.89 7.22
N ALA A 78 -0.57 8.14 7.08
CA ALA A 78 -0.39 9.18 8.09
C ALA A 78 -1.75 9.54 8.66
N GLU A 79 -1.79 9.95 9.93
CA GLU A 79 -3.03 10.37 10.55
C GLU A 79 -3.49 11.69 9.91
N GLY A 80 -4.60 11.63 9.18
CA GLY A 80 -5.32 12.80 8.68
C GLY A 80 -6.37 13.25 9.68
N GLY A 81 -6.71 14.55 9.71
CA GLY A 81 -7.73 15.05 10.60
C GLY A 81 -9.06 14.30 10.50
N GLY A 82 -9.75 14.10 11.63
CA GLY A 82 -11.05 13.41 11.67
C GLY A 82 -11.01 11.90 11.59
N GLY A 83 -9.86 11.26 11.87
CA GLY A 83 -9.69 9.80 11.83
C GLY A 83 -9.52 9.23 10.42
N ALA A 84 -9.30 10.10 9.44
CA ALA A 84 -8.93 9.69 8.09
C ALA A 84 -7.43 9.35 8.03
N ILE A 85 -7.10 8.42 7.19
CA ILE A 85 -5.73 8.01 6.87
C ILE A 85 -5.37 8.64 5.52
N ILE A 86 -4.20 9.24 5.41
CA ILE A 86 -3.66 9.69 4.13
C ILE A 86 -2.81 8.57 3.57
N ILE A 87 -3.21 8.02 2.42
CA ILE A 87 -2.43 7.02 1.69
C ILE A 87 -1.52 7.75 0.72
N THR A 88 -0.21 7.51 0.84
CA THR A 88 0.79 8.08 -0.08
C THR A 88 0.80 7.30 -1.40
N ASN A 89 1.16 7.97 -2.49
CA ASN A 89 1.22 7.33 -3.82
C ASN A 89 2.44 6.40 -4.00
N GLU A 90 3.38 6.40 -3.06
CA GLU A 90 4.57 5.54 -3.12
C GLU A 90 4.48 4.45 -2.06
N PRO A 91 4.65 3.17 -2.44
CA PRO A 91 4.71 2.10 -1.46
C PRO A 91 5.95 2.24 -0.57
N ILE A 92 5.76 1.99 0.72
CA ILE A 92 6.84 2.01 1.72
C ILE A 92 7.47 0.65 1.92
N ASP A 93 6.77 -0.41 1.53
CA ASP A 93 7.22 -1.79 1.70
C ASP A 93 6.54 -2.71 0.69
N TYR A 94 7.03 -3.95 0.58
CA TYR A 94 6.43 -5.01 -0.19
C TYR A 94 6.37 -6.27 0.66
N VAL A 95 5.19 -6.90 0.73
CA VAL A 95 5.02 -8.16 1.45
C VAL A 95 4.62 -9.28 0.50
N ARG A 96 4.74 -10.52 0.96
CA ARG A 96 4.27 -11.66 0.19
C ARG A 96 2.75 -11.53 -0.04
N ARG A 97 2.34 -11.69 -1.29
CA ARG A 97 0.94 -11.65 -1.69
C ARG A 97 0.22 -12.88 -1.15
N PRO A 98 -0.85 -12.74 -0.35
CA PRO A 98 -1.62 -13.87 0.13
C PRO A 98 -2.50 -14.45 -0.98
N GLU A 99 -2.90 -15.71 -0.80
CA GLU A 99 -3.69 -16.46 -1.79
C GLU A 99 -4.91 -15.70 -2.34
N PRO A 100 -5.75 -15.04 -1.53
CA PRO A 100 -6.91 -14.30 -2.03
C PRO A 100 -6.58 -13.13 -2.96
N LEU A 101 -5.33 -12.68 -3.00
CA LEU A 101 -4.86 -11.55 -3.79
C LEU A 101 -3.90 -11.94 -4.93
N LEU A 102 -3.57 -13.22 -5.11
CA LEU A 102 -2.59 -13.67 -6.12
C LEU A 102 -2.92 -13.24 -7.55
N SER A 103 -4.20 -13.22 -7.92
CA SER A 103 -4.67 -12.82 -9.25
C SER A 103 -5.08 -11.34 -9.35
N VAL A 104 -4.93 -10.57 -8.28
CA VAL A 104 -5.42 -9.19 -8.20
C VAL A 104 -4.28 -8.21 -8.34
N ARG A 105 -4.12 -7.61 -9.53
CA ARG A 105 -2.99 -6.72 -9.85
C ARG A 105 -2.91 -5.49 -8.97
N ASP A 106 -4.05 -4.82 -8.75
CA ASP A 106 -4.13 -3.53 -8.06
C ASP A 106 -4.34 -3.68 -6.54
N SER A 107 -4.18 -4.92 -6.01
CA SER A 107 -4.27 -5.16 -4.58
C SER A 107 -3.07 -4.55 -3.85
N TYR A 108 -3.32 -4.15 -2.62
CA TYR A 108 -2.31 -3.51 -1.79
C TYR A 108 -2.53 -3.78 -0.31
N GLY A 109 -1.52 -3.46 0.48
CA GLY A 109 -1.61 -3.42 1.93
C GLY A 109 -1.55 -1.99 2.46
N CYS A 110 -2.18 -1.74 3.61
CA CYS A 110 -1.94 -0.54 4.40
C CYS A 110 -1.99 -0.84 5.89
N TYR A 111 -1.20 -0.11 6.67
CA TYR A 111 -1.22 -0.27 8.13
C TYR A 111 -2.40 0.47 8.75
N VAL A 112 -3.00 -0.15 9.78
CA VAL A 112 -4.02 0.49 10.61
C VAL A 112 -3.39 1.57 11.46
N ILE A 113 -3.98 2.77 11.43
CA ILE A 113 -3.66 3.88 12.32
C ILE A 113 -4.90 4.21 13.14
N GLY A 114 -4.69 4.47 14.44
CA GLY A 114 -5.76 4.74 15.39
C GLY A 114 -6.50 3.47 15.82
N ASP A 115 -7.53 3.66 16.62
CA ASP A 115 -8.26 2.62 17.32
C ASP A 115 -9.74 2.53 16.94
N SER A 116 -10.17 3.33 15.95
CA SER A 116 -11.60 3.45 15.59
C SER A 116 -12.26 2.14 15.18
N MET A 117 -11.47 1.14 14.79
CA MET A 117 -11.92 -0.19 14.41
C MET A 117 -11.53 -1.29 15.40
N SER A 118 -10.98 -0.92 16.57
CA SER A 118 -10.71 -1.86 17.66
C SER A 118 -12.02 -2.46 18.21
N PRO A 119 -12.05 -3.78 18.57
CA PRO A 119 -10.93 -4.72 18.55
C PRO A 119 -10.77 -5.50 17.21
N ALA A 120 -11.58 -5.22 16.20
CA ALA A 120 -11.51 -5.98 14.93
C ALA A 120 -10.17 -5.73 14.20
N TYR A 121 -9.68 -4.50 14.26
CA TYR A 121 -8.41 -4.07 13.70
C TYR A 121 -7.69 -3.18 14.71
N GLU A 122 -6.47 -3.59 15.06
CA GLU A 122 -5.63 -2.88 16.01
C GLU A 122 -4.58 -2.04 15.29
N GLN A 123 -4.12 -0.99 15.95
CA GLN A 123 -3.06 -0.14 15.41
C GLN A 123 -1.80 -0.97 15.10
N GLY A 124 -1.32 -0.87 13.87
CA GLY A 124 -0.17 -1.61 13.36
C GLY A 124 -0.52 -2.91 12.65
N ASP A 125 -1.78 -3.37 12.67
CA ASP A 125 -2.23 -4.46 11.79
C ASP A 125 -2.04 -4.06 10.33
N LEU A 126 -1.58 -4.98 9.48
CA LEU A 126 -1.49 -4.80 8.05
C LEU A 126 -2.75 -5.31 7.37
N LEU A 127 -3.56 -4.40 6.83
CA LEU A 127 -4.75 -4.73 6.05
C LEU A 127 -4.38 -5.20 4.65
N LEU A 128 -5.13 -6.17 4.15
CA LEU A 128 -5.00 -6.74 2.80
C LEU A 128 -6.23 -6.34 1.99
N ILE A 129 -6.05 -5.49 0.96
CA ILE A 129 -7.14 -4.84 0.26
C ILE A 129 -7.27 -5.36 -1.17
N HIS A 130 -8.52 -5.67 -1.54
CA HIS A 130 -8.94 -6.04 -2.88
C HIS A 130 -9.80 -4.92 -3.49
N PRO A 131 -9.24 -4.01 -4.30
CA PRO A 131 -9.95 -2.81 -4.76
C PRO A 131 -11.11 -3.07 -5.73
N GLY A 132 -11.02 -4.11 -6.53
CA GLY A 132 -12.01 -4.41 -7.58
C GLY A 132 -13.15 -5.35 -7.18
N ARG A 133 -13.16 -5.91 -5.94
CA ARG A 133 -14.22 -6.80 -5.51
C ARG A 133 -15.44 -6.02 -5.01
N PRO A 134 -16.67 -6.33 -5.49
CA PRO A 134 -17.88 -5.69 -4.99
C PRO A 134 -18.05 -5.88 -3.49
N VAL A 135 -18.34 -4.78 -2.79
CA VAL A 135 -18.56 -4.77 -1.34
C VAL A 135 -20.04 -4.98 -1.01
N ARG A 136 -20.33 -5.57 0.14
CA ARG A 136 -21.67 -5.89 0.63
C ARG A 136 -21.87 -5.40 2.06
N PRO A 137 -23.10 -5.15 2.51
CA PRO A 137 -23.38 -4.93 3.91
C PRO A 137 -22.81 -6.05 4.78
N GLY A 138 -22.11 -5.65 5.85
CA GLY A 138 -21.36 -6.55 6.74
C GLY A 138 -19.85 -6.60 6.45
N ASP A 139 -19.41 -6.21 5.26
CA ASP A 139 -17.98 -6.16 4.93
C ASP A 139 -17.26 -5.02 5.63
N ASP A 140 -16.01 -5.27 5.98
CA ASP A 140 -15.07 -4.22 6.40
C ASP A 140 -14.36 -3.67 5.16
N CYS A 141 -14.35 -2.36 5.03
CA CYS A 141 -13.94 -1.68 3.81
C CYS A 141 -12.99 -0.51 4.10
N VAL A 142 -12.13 -0.25 3.12
CA VAL A 142 -11.41 1.01 3.01
C VAL A 142 -12.22 1.92 2.09
N PHE A 143 -12.75 3.01 2.63
CA PHE A 143 -13.42 4.06 1.86
C PHE A 143 -12.38 5.08 1.44
N VAL A 144 -12.33 5.41 0.15
CA VAL A 144 -11.29 6.26 -0.43
C VAL A 144 -11.90 7.52 -1.02
N ARG A 145 -11.25 8.65 -0.75
CA ARG A 145 -11.53 9.97 -1.30
C ARG A 145 -10.25 10.55 -1.91
N ASP A 146 -10.32 10.98 -3.15
CA ASP A 146 -9.23 11.70 -3.81
C ASP A 146 -9.17 13.15 -3.29
N SER A 147 -7.98 13.62 -2.93
CA SER A 147 -7.76 14.98 -2.42
C SER A 147 -7.47 16.01 -3.50
N GLY A 148 -7.30 15.58 -4.76
CA GLY A 148 -7.01 16.46 -5.90
C GLY A 148 -5.54 16.89 -6.01
N ASP A 149 -4.74 16.66 -5.00
CA ASP A 149 -3.28 16.93 -4.95
C ASP A 149 -2.43 15.67 -5.23
N GLY A 150 -3.08 14.58 -5.63
CA GLY A 150 -2.44 13.28 -5.85
C GLY A 150 -2.35 12.42 -4.59
N SER A 151 -2.79 12.90 -3.43
CA SER A 151 -2.95 12.09 -2.22
C SER A 151 -4.37 11.53 -2.12
N GLN A 152 -4.52 10.43 -1.39
CA GLN A 152 -5.83 9.82 -1.12
C GLN A 152 -6.08 9.79 0.37
N HIS A 153 -7.27 10.25 0.76
CA HIS A 153 -7.76 10.02 2.11
C HIS A 153 -8.51 8.69 2.17
N ALA A 154 -8.30 7.95 3.23
CA ALA A 154 -8.96 6.67 3.45
C ALA A 154 -9.57 6.59 4.85
N LEU A 155 -10.68 5.85 4.96
CA LEU A 155 -11.31 5.48 6.23
C LEU A 155 -11.54 3.98 6.26
N VAL A 156 -11.17 3.32 7.34
CA VAL A 156 -11.51 1.92 7.57
C VAL A 156 -12.77 1.86 8.40
N LYS A 157 -13.85 1.32 7.84
CA LYS A 157 -15.16 1.20 8.53
C LYS A 157 -15.89 -0.07 8.08
N ARG A 158 -16.82 -0.56 8.91
CA ARG A 158 -17.74 -1.61 8.50
C ARG A 158 -18.88 -1.02 7.70
N LEU A 159 -19.15 -1.57 6.53
CA LEU A 159 -20.26 -1.20 5.68
C LEU A 159 -21.56 -1.82 6.23
N LEU A 160 -22.55 -0.99 6.51
CA LEU A 160 -23.87 -1.44 7.00
C LEU A 160 -24.93 -1.44 5.89
N ARG A 161 -24.91 -0.40 5.04
CA ARG A 161 -25.92 -0.23 3.97
C ARG A 161 -25.33 0.62 2.84
N ILE A 162 -25.81 0.34 1.64
CA ILE A 162 -25.49 1.08 0.41
C ILE A 162 -26.75 1.76 -0.09
N THR A 163 -26.68 3.07 -0.35
CA THR A 163 -27.69 3.84 -1.09
C THR A 163 -27.05 4.50 -2.30
N PRO A 164 -27.82 5.07 -3.23
CA PRO A 164 -27.23 5.80 -4.37
C PRO A 164 -26.30 6.93 -3.94
N GLU A 165 -26.63 7.67 -2.86
CA GLU A 165 -25.90 8.85 -2.42
C GLU A 165 -24.93 8.58 -1.26
N LYS A 166 -25.12 7.48 -0.49
CA LYS A 166 -24.43 7.30 0.79
C LYS A 166 -23.99 5.88 1.05
N TRP A 167 -22.87 5.77 1.76
CA TRP A 167 -22.46 4.57 2.48
C TRP A 167 -22.86 4.74 3.95
N ARG A 168 -23.74 3.90 4.49
CA ARG A 168 -23.98 3.80 5.92
C ARG A 168 -22.91 2.92 6.53
N VAL A 169 -22.13 3.44 7.48
CA VAL A 169 -20.96 2.74 8.02
C VAL A 169 -20.98 2.74 9.55
N ARG A 170 -20.22 1.79 10.11
CA ARG A 170 -19.98 1.64 11.54
C ARG A 170 -18.50 1.76 11.85
N GLN A 171 -18.19 2.49 12.87
CA GLN A 171 -16.94 2.46 13.60
C GLN A 171 -17.18 1.74 14.94
N PHE A 172 -16.16 1.06 15.46
CA PHE A 172 -16.32 0.26 16.68
C PHE A 172 -15.90 1.01 17.94
N ASN A 173 -14.92 1.90 17.83
CA ASN A 173 -14.41 2.64 18.98
C ASN A 173 -14.25 4.16 18.69
N PRO A 174 -14.98 5.05 19.40
CA PRO A 174 -16.21 4.74 20.11
C PRO A 174 -17.28 4.24 19.13
N ALA A 175 -18.15 3.35 19.61
CA ALA A 175 -19.17 2.73 18.75
C ALA A 175 -20.11 3.80 18.18
N LYS A 176 -20.13 3.92 16.84
CA LYS A 176 -20.91 4.94 16.13
C LYS A 176 -21.26 4.51 14.72
N ASP A 177 -22.52 4.73 14.32
CA ASP A 177 -22.99 4.58 12.95
C ASP A 177 -23.17 5.98 12.32
N PHE A 178 -22.66 6.18 11.10
CA PHE A 178 -22.76 7.44 10.38
C PHE A 178 -22.77 7.23 8.87
N ASP A 179 -23.07 8.28 8.14
CA ASP A 179 -23.13 8.25 6.69
C ASP A 179 -21.88 8.91 6.09
N LEU A 180 -21.35 8.29 5.05
CA LEU A 180 -20.34 8.86 4.16
C LEU A 180 -21.01 9.21 2.84
N ASP A 181 -20.83 10.43 2.37
CA ASP A 181 -21.31 10.87 1.07
C ASP A 181 -20.53 10.21 -0.07
N ARG A 182 -21.22 9.56 -1.00
CA ARG A 182 -20.58 8.84 -2.12
C ARG A 182 -19.97 9.78 -3.16
N GLY A 183 -20.42 11.01 -3.24
CA GLY A 183 -19.78 12.03 -4.07
C GLY A 183 -18.39 12.40 -3.56
N GLN A 184 -18.19 12.36 -2.26
CA GLN A 184 -16.88 12.60 -1.64
C GLN A 184 -16.06 11.31 -1.49
N TRP A 185 -16.66 10.23 -1.00
CA TRP A 185 -16.02 8.93 -0.80
C TRP A 185 -16.39 8.00 -1.96
N GLN A 186 -15.72 8.21 -3.08
CA GLN A 186 -16.12 7.62 -4.36
C GLN A 186 -15.96 6.10 -4.40
N LYS A 187 -15.04 5.56 -3.63
CA LYS A 187 -14.68 4.14 -3.69
C LYS A 187 -14.80 3.49 -2.32
N ALA A 188 -15.33 2.26 -2.30
CA ALA A 188 -15.25 1.36 -1.17
C ALA A 188 -14.53 0.09 -1.63
N GLN A 189 -13.46 -0.27 -0.95
CA GLN A 189 -12.57 -1.37 -1.31
C GLN A 189 -12.59 -2.42 -0.21
N LEU A 190 -12.73 -3.70 -0.59
CA LEU A 190 -12.89 -4.78 0.36
C LEU A 190 -11.59 -5.10 1.10
N ILE A 191 -11.66 -5.23 2.41
CA ILE A 191 -10.61 -5.83 3.22
C ILE A 191 -10.83 -7.35 3.21
N VAL A 192 -9.89 -8.10 2.63
CA VAL A 192 -9.99 -9.56 2.49
C VAL A 192 -9.29 -10.31 3.63
N GLY A 193 -8.54 -9.60 4.45
CA GLY A 193 -7.82 -10.14 5.60
C GLY A 193 -6.88 -9.13 6.22
N LYS A 194 -6.19 -9.57 7.26
CA LYS A 194 -5.12 -8.80 7.91
C LYS A 194 -3.97 -9.71 8.36
N TYR A 195 -2.79 -9.14 8.45
CA TYR A 195 -1.71 -9.70 9.24
C TYR A 195 -1.65 -8.94 10.56
N ALA A 196 -1.82 -9.64 11.66
CA ALA A 196 -1.63 -9.09 12.99
C ALA A 196 -0.12 -8.75 13.19
N ARG A 197 0.13 -7.68 13.91
CA ARG A 197 1.49 -7.25 14.27
C ARG A 197 2.15 -8.24 15.23
#